data_9e33d7b4993e936212aab84cbfc650c2
#
_entry.id   9e33d7b4993e936212aab84cbfc650c2
#
_cell.length_a   1.000
_cell.length_b   1.000
_cell.length_c   1.000
_cell.angle_alpha   90.00
_cell.angle_beta   90.00
_cell.angle_gamma   90.00
#
_symmetry.space_group_name_H-M   'P 1'
#
loop_
_entity.id
_entity.type
_entity.pdbx_description
1 polymer ?
#
loop_
_entity_poly.entity_id
_entity_poly.type
_entity_poly.pdbx_seq_one_letter_code
_entity_poly.pdbx_strand_id
1 'polypeptide(L)'
;MNKHTKRKPEPFEIWTANLPFAKNSTLKCGCRPVVVISREGYGERPYVSVVPLTKNLSERQLPTHILLCNRFLDKPSRALCDQVMPLDKKRLLRRIGYVEDAFDRFALRRALANHLNLSAAPGFGMTEEDMYHPMNAG
;
A
#
# COMPACT_ATOMS: atom_id res chain seq x y z
N MET A 1 2.17 -7.27 29.71
CA MET A 1 1.23 -7.11 28.64
C MET A 1 1.91 -7.08 27.27
N ASN A 2 1.34 -7.74 26.32
CA ASN A 2 1.93 -7.81 24.98
C ASN A 2 1.42 -6.64 24.14
N LYS A 3 2.31 -5.69 23.85
CA LYS A 3 1.94 -4.51 23.07
C LYS A 3 1.56 -4.85 21.64
N HIS A 4 2.07 -5.95 21.12
CA HIS A 4 1.82 -6.32 19.73
C HIS A 4 0.36 -6.70 19.48
N THR A 5 -0.31 -7.25 20.48
CA THR A 5 -1.70 -7.64 20.32
C THR A 5 -2.62 -6.43 20.22
N LYS A 6 -2.13 -5.24 20.60
CA LYS A 6 -2.94 -4.02 20.58
C LYS A 6 -2.72 -3.19 19.34
N ARG A 7 -1.84 -3.61 18.46
CA ARG A 7 -1.60 -2.87 17.24
C ARG A 7 -2.76 -3.09 16.29
N LYS A 8 -3.33 -1.99 15.83
CA LYS A 8 -4.43 -2.03 14.88
C LYS A 8 -4.10 -1.09 13.73
N PRO A 9 -3.21 -1.53 12.82
CA PRO A 9 -2.85 -0.69 11.69
C PRO A 9 -4.08 -0.42 10.84
N GLU A 10 -4.24 0.86 10.47
CA GLU A 10 -5.37 1.29 9.67
C GLU A 10 -4.92 1.65 8.26
N PRO A 11 -5.84 1.61 7.29
CA PRO A 11 -5.48 1.94 5.91
C PRO A 11 -4.86 3.31 5.81
N PHE A 12 -3.85 3.39 4.97
CA PHE A 12 -3.07 4.60 4.68
C PHE A 12 -2.19 5.08 5.82
N GLU A 13 -2.07 4.32 6.90
CA GLU A 13 -1.04 4.61 7.87
C GLU A 13 0.33 4.25 7.32
N ILE A 14 1.33 5.00 7.72
CA ILE A 14 2.71 4.75 7.36
C ILE A 14 3.42 4.20 8.59
N TRP A 15 4.01 3.03 8.43
CA TRP A 15 4.73 2.35 9.50
C TRP A 15 6.14 2.04 9.02
N THR A 16 7.10 2.04 9.93
CA THR A 16 8.36 1.38 9.64
C THR A 16 8.14 -0.12 9.84
N ALA A 17 8.75 -0.91 8.99
CA ALA A 17 8.54 -2.35 9.00
C ALA A 17 9.82 -3.05 8.64
N ASN A 18 9.96 -4.28 9.12
CA ASN A 18 11.07 -5.15 8.77
C ASN A 18 10.56 -6.14 7.72
N LEU A 19 10.83 -5.84 6.46
CA LEU A 19 10.36 -6.68 5.35
C LEU A 19 11.21 -7.92 5.23
N PRO A 20 10.60 -9.07 4.94
CA PRO A 20 11.36 -10.32 4.86
C PRO A 20 12.34 -10.31 3.70
N PHE A 21 13.47 -10.94 3.93
CA PHE A 21 14.50 -11.13 2.92
C PHE A 21 14.24 -12.44 2.18
N ALA A 22 14.38 -12.41 0.87
CA ALA A 22 14.33 -13.61 0.06
C ALA A 22 15.55 -13.64 -0.84
N LYS A 23 16.29 -14.73 -0.78
CA LYS A 23 17.49 -14.90 -1.58
C LYS A 23 17.13 -14.83 -3.06
N ASN A 24 17.96 -14.14 -3.83
CA ASN A 24 17.78 -13.98 -5.27
C ASN A 24 16.50 -13.25 -5.67
N SER A 25 15.94 -12.46 -4.75
CA SER A 25 14.76 -11.66 -5.03
C SER A 25 15.16 -10.22 -5.26
N THR A 26 14.46 -9.56 -6.18
CA THR A 26 14.62 -8.13 -6.42
C THR A 26 13.63 -7.31 -5.61
N LEU A 27 12.78 -7.97 -4.84
CA LEU A 27 11.80 -7.26 -4.01
C LEU A 27 12.49 -6.52 -2.88
N LYS A 28 11.89 -5.41 -2.47
CA LYS A 28 12.42 -4.66 -1.34
C LYS A 28 12.36 -5.50 -0.08
N CYS A 29 13.37 -5.35 0.74
CA CYS A 29 13.45 -6.08 2.00
C CYS A 29 14.13 -5.18 3.03
N GLY A 30 14.21 -5.69 4.28
CA GLY A 30 14.85 -4.97 5.35
C GLY A 30 13.95 -3.91 5.96
N CYS A 31 14.55 -3.06 6.78
CA CYS A 31 13.81 -2.05 7.52
C CYS A 31 13.53 -0.85 6.63
N ARG A 32 12.26 -0.55 6.43
CA ARG A 32 11.85 0.59 5.61
C ARG A 32 10.42 0.98 5.89
N PRO A 33 10.03 2.20 5.49
CA PRO A 33 8.63 2.60 5.62
C PRO A 33 7.75 1.82 4.65
N VAL A 34 6.51 1.58 5.08
CA VAL A 34 5.48 0.96 4.26
C VAL A 34 4.17 1.71 4.48
N VAL A 35 3.29 1.64 3.50
CA VAL A 35 1.93 2.15 3.64
C VAL A 35 1.01 0.96 3.82
N VAL A 36 0.20 0.98 4.87
CA VAL A 36 -0.81 -0.05 5.09
C VAL A 36 -1.97 0.20 4.15
N ILE A 37 -2.39 -0.83 3.44
CA ILE A 37 -3.46 -0.70 2.46
C ILE A 37 -4.60 -1.68 2.69
N SER A 38 -4.50 -2.50 3.73
CA SER A 38 -5.61 -3.36 4.12
C SER A 38 -6.81 -2.50 4.49
N ARG A 39 -7.99 -2.98 4.15
CA ARG A 39 -9.21 -2.25 4.43
C ARG A 39 -9.40 -2.08 5.94
N GLU A 40 -10.25 -1.11 6.28
CA GLU A 40 -10.57 -0.85 7.68
C GLU A 40 -11.07 -2.13 8.34
N GLY A 41 -10.65 -2.32 9.57
CA GLY A 41 -11.03 -3.51 10.33
C GLY A 41 -10.04 -4.65 10.23
N TYR A 42 -9.18 -4.66 9.23
CA TYR A 42 -8.20 -5.74 9.09
C TYR A 42 -7.08 -5.65 10.12
N GLY A 43 -6.99 -4.53 10.86
CA GLY A 43 -6.01 -4.41 11.92
C GLY A 43 -6.16 -5.44 13.02
N GLU A 44 -7.32 -6.13 13.09
CA GLU A 44 -7.52 -7.21 14.05
C GLU A 44 -6.87 -8.52 13.61
N ARG A 45 -6.52 -8.63 12.34
CA ARG A 45 -5.92 -9.85 11.83
C ARG A 45 -4.44 -9.91 12.14
N PRO A 46 -3.83 -11.11 12.13
CA PRO A 46 -2.40 -11.21 12.42
C PRO A 46 -1.52 -10.66 11.30
N TYR A 47 -2.07 -10.32 10.16
CA TYR A 47 -1.32 -9.77 9.03
C TYR A 47 -2.10 -8.64 8.39
N VAL A 48 -1.40 -7.80 7.65
CA VAL A 48 -1.99 -6.73 6.85
C VAL A 48 -1.27 -6.71 5.51
N SER A 49 -1.86 -6.03 4.53
CA SER A 49 -1.19 -5.82 3.26
C SER A 49 -0.55 -4.44 3.27
N VAL A 50 0.66 -4.38 2.73
CA VAL A 50 1.43 -3.14 2.74
C VAL A 50 2.06 -2.92 1.38
N VAL A 51 2.40 -1.65 1.11
CA VAL A 51 3.14 -1.22 -0.06
C VAL A 51 4.46 -0.64 0.44
N PRO A 52 5.60 -1.19 0.00
CA PRO A 52 6.89 -0.66 0.44
C PRO A 52 7.19 0.68 -0.19
N LEU A 53 7.90 1.53 0.55
CA LEU A 53 8.37 2.81 0.08
C LEU A 53 9.88 2.76 -0.13
N THR A 54 10.38 3.51 -1.10
CA THR A 54 11.81 3.63 -1.33
C THR A 54 12.18 5.09 -1.52
N LYS A 55 13.32 5.47 -0.93
CA LYS A 55 13.89 6.81 -1.14
C LYS A 55 14.74 6.86 -2.39
N ASN A 56 15.04 5.71 -2.98
CA ASN A 56 15.87 5.66 -4.17
C ASN A 56 15.02 5.99 -5.38
N LEU A 57 15.12 7.24 -5.83
CA LEU A 57 14.34 7.72 -6.96
C LEU A 57 15.09 7.58 -8.28
N SER A 58 16.30 7.01 -8.26
CA SER A 58 17.07 6.82 -9.48
C SER A 58 16.64 5.60 -10.27
N GLU A 59 15.91 4.69 -9.63
CA GLU A 59 15.38 3.52 -10.33
C GLU A 59 14.29 3.94 -11.31
N ARG A 60 14.10 3.13 -12.34
CA ARG A 60 13.08 3.41 -13.33
C ARG A 60 11.70 3.47 -12.67
N GLN A 61 10.97 4.53 -12.95
CA GLN A 61 9.62 4.66 -12.44
C GLN A 61 8.64 3.92 -13.34
N LEU A 62 7.77 3.12 -12.73
CA LEU A 62 6.69 2.43 -13.42
C LEU A 62 5.39 3.17 -13.19
N PRO A 63 4.38 2.94 -14.05
CA PRO A 63 3.06 3.56 -13.83
C PRO A 63 2.43 3.19 -12.49
N THR A 64 2.87 2.08 -11.90
CA THR A 64 2.37 1.63 -10.60
C THR A 64 3.15 2.21 -9.44
N HIS A 65 4.06 3.14 -9.69
CA HIS A 65 4.83 3.79 -8.64
C HIS A 65 4.27 5.19 -8.39
N ILE A 66 4.10 5.55 -7.13
CA ILE A 66 3.53 6.84 -6.73
C ILE A 66 4.53 7.56 -5.86
N LEU A 67 4.89 8.79 -6.26
CA LEU A 67 5.79 9.62 -5.45
C LEU A 67 5.01 10.27 -4.33
N LEU A 68 5.45 10.06 -3.11
CA LEU A 68 4.84 10.66 -1.92
C LEU A 68 5.80 11.68 -1.32
N CYS A 69 5.32 12.92 -1.24
CA CYS A 69 6.04 14.01 -0.58
C CYS A 69 5.26 14.33 0.69
N ASN A 70 5.50 13.54 1.71
CA ASN A 70 4.67 13.53 2.91
C ASN A 70 5.49 14.03 4.09
N ARG A 71 4.88 14.84 4.96
CA ARG A 71 5.60 15.46 6.08
C ARG A 71 6.11 14.45 7.10
N PHE A 72 5.56 13.24 7.09
CA PHE A 72 6.00 12.18 8.01
C PHE A 72 7.19 11.40 7.48
N LEU A 73 7.57 11.64 6.22
CA LEU A 73 8.73 11.00 5.61
C LEU A 73 9.86 12.02 5.53
N ASP A 74 11.07 11.59 5.88
CA ASP A 74 12.21 12.50 5.87
C ASP A 74 12.61 12.93 4.46
N LYS A 75 12.26 12.15 3.45
CA LYS A 75 12.54 12.45 2.05
C LYS A 75 11.39 12.00 1.19
N PRO A 76 11.20 12.63 0.02
CA PRO A 76 10.23 12.10 -0.93
C PRO A 76 10.52 10.64 -1.20
N SER A 77 9.48 9.82 -1.19
CA SER A 77 9.61 8.38 -1.32
C SER A 77 8.63 7.89 -2.36
N ARG A 78 9.04 6.85 -3.07
CA ARG A 78 8.20 6.24 -4.08
C ARG A 78 7.51 5.02 -3.50
N ALA A 79 6.19 4.99 -3.60
CA ALA A 79 5.41 3.84 -3.18
C ALA A 79 5.38 2.83 -4.33
N LEU A 80 5.88 1.63 -4.07
CA LEU A 80 6.03 0.60 -5.09
C LEU A 80 4.80 -0.30 -5.05
N CYS A 81 3.71 0.15 -5.68
CA CYS A 81 2.44 -0.55 -5.59
C CYS A 81 2.48 -1.93 -6.27
N ASP A 82 3.41 -2.13 -7.21
CA ASP A 82 3.60 -3.43 -7.82
C ASP A 82 4.27 -4.43 -6.87
N GLN A 83 4.78 -3.97 -5.74
CA GLN A 83 5.36 -4.85 -4.72
C GLN A 83 4.47 -4.98 -3.49
N VAL A 84 3.18 -4.76 -3.67
CA VAL A 84 2.21 -4.95 -2.58
C VAL A 84 2.34 -6.37 -2.04
N MET A 85 2.30 -6.50 -0.71
CA MET A 85 2.57 -7.77 -0.09
C MET A 85 1.84 -7.90 1.24
N PRO A 86 1.49 -9.13 1.63
CA PRO A 86 1.04 -9.36 3.00
C PRO A 86 2.23 -9.31 3.95
N LEU A 87 1.98 -8.88 5.16
CA LEU A 87 3.02 -8.73 6.15
C LEU A 87 2.46 -9.05 7.52
N ASP A 88 3.15 -9.90 8.28
CA ASP A 88 2.78 -10.16 9.67
C ASP A 88 2.84 -8.87 10.46
N LYS A 89 1.84 -8.64 11.31
CA LYS A 89 1.78 -7.42 12.10
C LYS A 89 2.99 -7.26 13.00
N LYS A 90 3.57 -8.36 13.45
CA LYS A 90 4.75 -8.29 14.31
C LYS A 90 5.98 -7.74 13.58
N ARG A 91 5.93 -7.65 12.26
CA ARG A 91 7.00 -7.03 11.49
C ARG A 91 6.83 -5.53 11.36
N LEU A 92 5.69 -5.00 11.75
CA LEU A 92 5.49 -3.56 11.86
C LEU A 92 6.20 -3.08 13.11
N LEU A 93 7.06 -2.09 12.97
CA LEU A 93 7.90 -1.64 14.09
C LEU A 93 7.30 -0.41 14.77
N ARG A 94 7.00 0.63 14.01
CA ARG A 94 6.49 1.87 14.57
C ARG A 94 5.65 2.62 13.56
N ARG A 95 4.50 3.13 14.02
CA ARG A 95 3.69 4.01 13.20
C ARG A 95 4.38 5.37 13.15
N ILE A 96 4.62 5.90 11.95
CA ILE A 96 5.29 7.19 11.80
C ILE A 96 4.35 8.27 11.25
N GLY A 97 3.20 7.89 10.72
CA GLY A 97 2.27 8.87 10.19
C GLY A 97 1.21 8.23 9.34
N TYR A 98 0.72 8.98 8.39
CA TYR A 98 -0.32 8.49 7.49
C TYR A 98 -0.31 9.34 6.21
N VAL A 99 -0.95 8.83 5.19
CA VAL A 99 -1.08 9.55 3.91
C VAL A 99 -2.28 10.50 4.06
N GLU A 100 -1.98 11.79 4.20
CA GLU A 100 -2.99 12.81 4.46
C GLU A 100 -3.75 13.23 3.22
N ASP A 101 -3.03 13.35 2.11
CA ASP A 101 -3.55 13.98 0.90
C ASP A 101 -4.51 13.03 0.19
N ALA A 102 -5.71 13.52 -0.08
CA ALA A 102 -6.73 12.72 -0.74
C ALA A 102 -6.30 12.31 -2.15
N PHE A 103 -5.54 13.16 -2.84
CA PHE A 103 -5.02 12.81 -4.16
C PHE A 103 -4.02 11.67 -4.07
N ASP A 104 -3.19 11.67 -3.05
CA ASP A 104 -2.21 10.59 -2.86
C ASP A 104 -2.92 9.28 -2.57
N ARG A 105 -3.96 9.31 -1.75
CA ARG A 105 -4.74 8.11 -1.47
C ARG A 105 -5.41 7.58 -2.73
N PHE A 106 -5.97 8.47 -3.51
CA PHE A 106 -6.59 8.09 -4.78
C PHE A 106 -5.56 7.49 -5.72
N ALA A 107 -4.39 8.13 -5.82
CA ALA A 107 -3.33 7.64 -6.70
C ALA A 107 -2.85 6.25 -6.28
N LEU A 108 -2.72 6.03 -4.98
CA LEU A 108 -2.32 4.71 -4.47
C LEU A 108 -3.35 3.65 -4.82
N ARG A 109 -4.63 3.95 -4.62
CA ARG A 109 -5.70 3.02 -4.97
C ARG A 109 -5.68 2.70 -6.45
N ARG A 110 -5.52 3.73 -7.26
CA ARG A 110 -5.52 3.57 -8.71
C ARG A 110 -4.33 2.75 -9.18
N ALA A 111 -3.16 2.99 -8.61
CA ALA A 111 -1.97 2.24 -8.96
C ALA A 111 -2.12 0.77 -8.59
N LEU A 112 -2.71 0.50 -7.43
CA LEU A 112 -2.96 -0.88 -7.00
C LEU A 112 -3.96 -1.57 -7.91
N ALA A 113 -5.04 -0.86 -8.28
CA ALA A 113 -6.03 -1.42 -9.19
C ALA A 113 -5.39 -1.72 -10.55
N ASN A 114 -4.51 -0.84 -10.98
CA ASN A 114 -3.80 -1.01 -12.24
C ASN A 114 -2.91 -2.26 -12.19
N HIS A 115 -2.14 -2.36 -11.12
CA HIS A 115 -1.24 -3.50 -10.94
C HIS A 115 -2.00 -4.83 -10.89
N LEU A 116 -3.13 -4.84 -10.20
CA LEU A 116 -3.92 -6.06 -10.00
C LEU A 116 -4.94 -6.28 -11.11
N ASN A 117 -4.94 -5.41 -12.13
CA ASN A 117 -5.86 -5.50 -13.26
C ASN A 117 -7.32 -5.41 -12.85
N LEU A 118 -7.61 -4.48 -11.92
CA LEU A 118 -8.95 -4.28 -11.39
C LEU A 118 -9.61 -3.01 -11.93
N SER A 119 -8.88 -2.17 -12.65
CA SER A 119 -9.38 -0.86 -13.04
C SER A 119 -10.58 -0.94 -13.99
N ALA A 120 -10.73 -2.04 -14.71
CA ALA A 120 -11.88 -2.24 -15.60
C ALA A 120 -12.95 -3.14 -14.98
N ALA A 121 -12.76 -3.60 -13.76
CA ALA A 121 -13.71 -4.50 -13.13
C ALA A 121 -14.98 -3.76 -12.75
N PRO A 122 -16.15 -4.38 -12.97
CA PRO A 122 -17.42 -3.75 -12.54
C PRO A 122 -17.38 -3.47 -11.03
N GLY A 123 -17.87 -2.30 -10.67
CA GLY A 123 -17.92 -1.89 -9.28
C GLY A 123 -16.70 -1.17 -8.77
N PHE A 124 -15.60 -1.21 -9.51
CA PHE A 124 -14.39 -0.53 -9.06
C PHE A 124 -14.33 0.86 -9.68
N GLY A 125 -14.56 1.89 -8.88
CA GLY A 125 -14.58 3.25 -9.39
C GLY A 125 -15.71 3.55 -10.32
N MET A 126 -16.69 2.66 -10.39
CA MET A 126 -17.84 2.78 -11.27
C MET A 126 -19.07 3.16 -10.48
N THR A 127 -20.01 3.79 -11.16
CA THR A 127 -21.32 4.05 -10.57
C THR A 127 -22.13 2.77 -10.54
N GLU A 128 -23.20 2.80 -9.75
CA GLU A 128 -24.10 1.67 -9.69
C GLU A 128 -24.70 1.38 -11.08
N GLU A 129 -24.97 2.43 -11.84
CA GLU A 129 -25.52 2.27 -13.17
C GLU A 129 -24.55 1.51 -14.07
N ASP A 130 -23.26 1.84 -13.97
CA ASP A 130 -22.24 1.18 -14.77
C ASP A 130 -22.20 -0.31 -14.48
N MET A 131 -22.47 -0.69 -13.26
CA MET A 131 -22.45 -2.09 -12.88
C MET A 131 -23.55 -2.90 -13.54
N TYR A 132 -24.64 -2.25 -13.90
CA TYR A 132 -25.77 -2.92 -14.55
C TYR A 132 -25.74 -2.82 -16.07
N HIS A 133 -24.78 -2.08 -16.62
CA HIS A 133 -24.60 -1.95 -18.07
C HIS A 133 -23.23 -2.46 -18.45
N PRO A 134 -22.99 -3.60 -18.11
CA PRO A 134 -21.65 -4.09 -18.34
C PRO A 134 -21.41 -4.31 -19.79
N MET A 135 -21.72 -3.95 -19.98
CA MET A 135 -21.39 -4.21 -20.77
C MET A 135 -21.28 -4.53 -21.49
N ASN A 136 -21.93 -4.46 -21.30
CA ASN A 136 -21.84 -4.87 -21.63
C ASN A 136 -21.19 -5.12 -22.29
N ALA A 137 -21.24 -4.92 -22.00
CA ALA A 137 -20.40 -4.86 -22.70
C ALA A 137 -19.82 -5.77 -23.39
N GLY A 138 -20.15 -6.02 -23.70
CA GLY A 138 -19.79 -7.01 -24.48
C GLY A 138 -18.57 -7.76 -24.42
#